data_047790f498c977c8c9c2719c2eee9dfe
#
_entry.id   047790f498c977c8c9c2719c2eee9dfe
#
_cell.length_a   1.000
_cell.length_b   1.000
_cell.length_c   1.000
_cell.angle_alpha   90.00
_cell.angle_beta   90.00
_cell.angle_gamma   90.00
#
_symmetry.space_group_name_H-M   'P 1'
#
loop_
_entity.id
_entity.type
_entity.pdbx_description
1 polymer ?
#
loop_
_entity_poly.entity_id
_entity_poly.type
_entity_poly.pdbx_seq_one_letter_code
_entity_poly.pdbx_strand_id
1 'polypeptide(L)'
;ENFTVTSKLKFIPNPGNKNKGEEAGFIIKGQDYAAIKFVTTKDGCFLRYVNCKNAMKGGKEDVLHEMPLTLIEMEKPYTQKYAVDDIPQPRHATQDIYVRAVVKSAGICNNITSSAQFYYSLDGKKYVKLGQPFAVKEGKWIGAKVGYFNCRSSVSNDAAFLDVDWIKFTK
;
A
#
# COMPACT_ATOMS: atom_id res chain seq x y z
N GLU A 1 9.17 -18.53 -10.67
CA GLU A 1 10.24 -17.62 -11.10
C GLU A 1 10.50 -16.55 -10.04
N ASN A 2 11.77 -16.18 -9.87
CA ASN A 2 12.14 -15.04 -9.03
C ASN A 2 11.88 -13.76 -9.83
N PHE A 3 11.40 -12.71 -9.15
CA PHE A 3 11.22 -11.40 -9.77
C PHE A 3 11.26 -10.29 -8.71
N THR A 4 11.49 -9.09 -9.18
CA THR A 4 11.37 -7.88 -8.39
C THR A 4 10.26 -7.02 -8.97
N VAL A 5 9.34 -6.56 -8.14
CA VAL A 5 8.36 -5.56 -8.51
C VAL A 5 8.68 -4.25 -7.80
N THR A 6 8.71 -3.17 -8.56
CA THR A 6 8.92 -1.81 -8.03
C THR A 6 7.82 -0.91 -8.56
N SER A 7 7.31 -0.02 -7.73
CA SER A 7 6.29 0.95 -8.11
C SER A 7 6.52 2.29 -7.46
N LYS A 8 6.10 3.35 -8.12
CA LYS A 8 6.08 4.71 -7.60
C LYS A 8 4.65 5.09 -7.29
N LEU A 9 4.40 5.48 -6.05
CA LEU A 9 3.09 5.71 -5.48
C LEU A 9 3.00 7.11 -4.88
N LYS A 10 1.80 7.71 -4.94
CA LYS A 10 1.45 8.91 -4.22
C LYS A 10 0.05 8.74 -3.62
N PHE A 11 -0.14 9.10 -2.38
CA PHE A 11 -1.43 9.03 -1.73
C PHE A 11 -2.03 10.42 -1.54
N ILE A 12 -3.29 10.54 -1.89
CA ILE A 12 -4.07 11.78 -1.80
C ILE A 12 -5.29 11.48 -0.92
N PRO A 13 -5.18 11.70 0.41
CA PRO A 13 -6.30 11.49 1.32
C PRO A 13 -7.44 12.48 1.07
N ASN A 14 -8.64 12.14 1.47
CA ASN A 14 -9.77 13.05 1.40
C ASN A 14 -9.63 14.16 2.46
N PRO A 15 -9.65 15.44 2.08
CA PRO A 15 -9.55 16.55 3.02
C PRO A 15 -10.75 16.65 3.97
N GLY A 16 -11.93 16.20 3.52
CA GLY A 16 -13.17 16.24 4.30
C GLY A 16 -13.34 15.09 5.31
N ASN A 17 -12.47 14.10 5.28
CA ASN A 17 -12.62 12.92 6.15
C ASN A 17 -12.17 13.19 7.59
N LYS A 18 -13.11 13.67 8.41
CA LYS A 18 -12.87 13.95 9.84
C LYS A 18 -12.56 12.68 10.65
N ASN A 19 -13.05 11.53 10.21
CA ASN A 19 -12.90 10.28 10.96
C ASN A 19 -11.60 9.55 10.63
N LYS A 20 -10.90 9.98 9.57
CA LYS A 20 -9.68 9.31 9.13
C LYS A 20 -9.93 7.82 8.81
N GLY A 21 -8.92 6.99 8.82
CA GLY A 21 -9.09 5.55 8.56
C GLY A 21 -9.13 5.17 7.08
N GLU A 22 -8.59 6.03 6.22
CA GLU A 22 -8.34 5.68 4.83
C GLU A 22 -7.02 4.92 4.73
N GLU A 23 -7.03 3.88 3.94
CA GLU A 23 -5.86 3.03 3.72
C GLU A 23 -5.71 2.72 2.24
N ALA A 24 -4.51 2.88 1.72
CA ALA A 24 -4.21 2.51 0.34
C ALA A 24 -2.76 2.05 0.22
N GLY A 25 -2.48 1.13 -0.69
CA GLY A 25 -1.10 0.69 -0.83
C GLY A 25 -0.87 -0.47 -1.76
N PHE A 26 0.34 -1.00 -1.64
CA PHE A 26 0.88 -2.13 -2.37
C PHE A 26 0.84 -3.38 -1.49
N ILE A 27 0.34 -4.49 -2.03
CA ILE A 27 0.08 -5.72 -1.29
C ILE A 27 0.55 -6.96 -2.06
N ILE A 28 1.05 -7.94 -1.33
CA ILE A 28 1.17 -9.33 -1.77
C ILE A 28 0.24 -10.17 -0.92
N LYS A 29 -0.78 -10.76 -1.53
CA LYS A 29 -1.89 -11.43 -0.85
C LYS A 29 -2.12 -12.84 -1.39
N GLY A 30 -2.17 -13.79 -0.46
CA GLY A 30 -2.70 -15.14 -0.61
C GLY A 30 -3.64 -15.45 0.53
N GLN A 31 -3.42 -16.55 1.27
CA GLN A 31 -4.11 -16.82 2.54
C GLN A 31 -3.71 -15.81 3.63
N ASP A 32 -2.45 -15.45 3.63
CA ASP A 32 -1.86 -14.38 4.41
C ASP A 32 -1.54 -13.20 3.49
N TYR A 33 -1.24 -12.03 4.03
CA TYR A 33 -0.73 -10.92 3.24
C TYR A 33 0.34 -10.11 3.96
N ALA A 34 1.14 -9.42 3.18
CA ALA A 34 1.98 -8.32 3.62
C ALA A 34 1.76 -7.12 2.72
N ALA A 35 1.77 -5.92 3.28
CA ALA A 35 1.52 -4.68 2.56
C ALA A 35 2.38 -3.53 3.04
N ILE A 36 2.77 -2.66 2.10
CA ILE A 36 3.21 -1.30 2.39
C ILE A 36 2.01 -0.41 2.08
N LYS A 37 1.51 0.31 3.07
CA LYS A 37 0.28 1.10 2.96
C LYS A 37 0.40 2.49 3.56
N PHE A 38 -0.28 3.42 2.94
CA PHE A 38 -0.59 4.72 3.49
C PHE A 38 -1.81 4.57 4.41
N VAL A 39 -1.79 5.23 5.55
CA VAL A 39 -2.88 5.18 6.54
C VAL A 39 -3.12 6.59 7.06
N THR A 40 -4.37 7.04 7.06
CA THR A 40 -4.76 8.26 7.76
C THR A 40 -5.33 7.93 9.12
N THR A 41 -4.86 8.65 10.13
CA THR A 41 -5.34 8.56 11.51
C THR A 41 -5.71 9.96 12.01
N LYS A 42 -6.24 10.07 13.23
CA LYS A 42 -6.45 11.37 13.89
C LYS A 42 -5.14 12.17 14.05
N ASP A 43 -4.00 11.50 14.08
CA ASP A 43 -2.68 12.09 14.33
C ASP A 43 -1.91 12.41 13.04
N GLY A 44 -2.45 12.07 11.88
CA GLY A 44 -1.84 12.38 10.58
C GLY A 44 -1.86 11.24 9.57
N CYS A 45 -0.97 11.35 8.58
CA CYS A 45 -0.76 10.34 7.55
C CYS A 45 0.53 9.57 7.82
N PHE A 46 0.49 8.26 7.66
CA PHE A 46 1.62 7.37 7.95
C PHE A 46 1.85 6.39 6.80
N LEU A 47 3.10 6.01 6.59
CA LEU A 47 3.47 4.83 5.84
C LEU A 47 3.65 3.68 6.83
N ARG A 48 2.93 2.58 6.62
CA ARG A 48 3.04 1.36 7.43
C ARG A 48 3.49 0.18 6.58
N TYR A 49 4.34 -0.66 7.13
CA TYR A 49 4.54 -2.01 6.67
C TYR A 49 3.86 -2.97 7.64
N VAL A 50 2.97 -3.79 7.12
CA VAL A 50 2.15 -4.70 7.90
C VAL A 50 2.21 -6.10 7.34
N ASN A 51 1.98 -7.09 8.21
CA ASN A 51 1.59 -8.44 7.78
C ASN A 51 0.30 -8.87 8.48
N CYS A 52 -0.41 -9.80 7.86
CA CYS A 52 -1.61 -10.40 8.43
C CYS A 52 -1.59 -11.90 8.19
N LYS A 53 -1.41 -12.67 9.25
CA LYS A 53 -1.53 -14.12 9.23
C LYS A 53 -3.00 -14.51 9.37
N ASN A 54 -3.39 -15.57 8.67
CA ASN A 54 -4.77 -16.05 8.65
C ASN A 54 -5.79 -14.97 8.22
N ALA A 55 -5.42 -14.12 7.29
CA ALA A 55 -6.24 -13.00 6.84
C ALA A 55 -7.62 -13.45 6.35
N MET A 56 -7.72 -14.60 5.68
CA MET A 56 -8.99 -15.18 5.23
C MET A 56 -9.90 -15.64 6.37
N LYS A 57 -9.37 -15.75 7.59
CA LYS A 57 -10.11 -16.16 8.80
C LYS A 57 -10.27 -15.00 9.80
N GLY A 58 -10.09 -13.76 9.35
CA GLY A 58 -10.20 -12.58 10.20
C GLY A 58 -8.98 -12.31 11.08
N GLY A 59 -7.80 -12.76 10.67
CA GLY A 59 -6.54 -12.45 11.36
C GLY A 59 -6.34 -10.94 11.47
N LYS A 60 -5.66 -10.51 12.54
CA LYS A 60 -5.30 -9.10 12.76
C LYS A 60 -3.97 -8.78 12.10
N GLU A 61 -3.82 -7.52 11.70
CA GLU A 61 -2.56 -6.99 11.20
C GLU A 61 -1.56 -6.77 12.34
N ASP A 62 -0.33 -7.16 12.08
CA ASP A 62 0.84 -6.76 12.86
C ASP A 62 1.54 -5.60 12.14
N VAL A 63 1.66 -4.45 12.78
CA VAL A 63 2.41 -3.30 12.26
C VAL A 63 3.89 -3.52 12.58
N LEU A 64 4.69 -3.74 11.56
CA LEU A 64 6.13 -4.05 11.69
C LEU A 64 7.02 -2.82 11.49
N HIS A 65 6.51 -1.79 10.82
CA HIS A 65 7.18 -0.51 10.63
C HIS A 65 6.14 0.58 10.42
N GLU A 66 6.41 1.75 11.00
CA GLU A 66 5.59 2.94 10.81
C GLU A 66 6.48 4.17 10.73
N MET A 67 6.16 5.07 9.81
CA MET A 67 6.78 6.39 9.73
C MET A 67 5.75 7.46 9.37
N PRO A 68 5.82 8.66 9.96
CA PRO A 68 4.96 9.77 9.60
C PRO A 68 5.29 10.29 8.19
N LEU A 69 4.26 10.74 7.49
CA LEU A 69 4.37 11.37 6.18
C LEU A 69 3.87 12.80 6.24
N THR A 70 4.61 13.71 5.61
CA THR A 70 4.16 15.08 5.40
C THR A 70 3.20 15.12 4.22
N LEU A 71 2.07 15.80 4.40
CA LEU A 71 1.14 16.10 3.34
C LEU A 71 1.44 17.50 2.79
N ILE A 72 1.59 17.60 1.47
CA ILE A 72 1.94 18.82 0.74
C ILE A 72 0.71 19.26 -0.04
N GLU A 73 0.37 20.54 0.03
CA GLU A 73 -0.74 21.11 -0.75
C GLU A 73 -0.46 20.97 -2.26
N MET A 74 -1.45 20.53 -2.99
CA MET A 74 -1.36 20.34 -4.44
C MET A 74 -1.64 21.68 -5.14
N GLU A 75 -0.77 22.05 -6.10
CA GLU A 75 -0.90 23.29 -6.88
C GLU A 75 -2.20 23.40 -7.69
N LYS A 76 -2.80 22.28 -8.05
CA LYS A 76 -4.09 22.23 -8.75
C LYS A 76 -5.14 21.59 -7.88
N PRO A 77 -6.22 22.33 -7.54
CA PRO A 77 -7.36 21.73 -6.88
C PRO A 77 -7.93 20.63 -7.78
N TYR A 78 -8.14 19.45 -7.22
CA TYR A 78 -8.80 18.37 -7.94
C TYR A 78 -10.30 18.68 -7.96
N THR A 79 -10.81 19.05 -9.12
CA THR A 79 -12.25 19.22 -9.31
C THR A 79 -12.88 17.85 -9.49
N GLN A 80 -13.53 17.35 -8.46
CA GLN A 80 -14.35 16.14 -8.57
C GLN A 80 -15.64 16.51 -9.27
N LYS A 81 -15.86 15.98 -10.46
CA LYS A 81 -17.01 16.27 -11.35
C LYS A 81 -18.40 15.93 -10.78
N TYR A 82 -18.46 15.42 -9.55
CA TYR A 82 -19.68 14.91 -8.91
C TYR A 82 -19.89 15.39 -7.46
N ALA A 83 -19.14 16.41 -7.01
CA ALA A 83 -19.43 17.03 -5.72
C ALA A 83 -20.66 17.95 -5.86
N VAL A 84 -21.63 17.77 -4.97
CA VAL A 84 -22.86 18.59 -4.93
C VAL A 84 -22.56 20.07 -4.64
N ASP A 85 -21.37 20.35 -4.11
CA ASP A 85 -20.86 21.70 -3.89
C ASP A 85 -19.55 21.85 -4.69
N ASP A 86 -19.59 22.62 -5.77
CA ASP A 86 -18.47 22.95 -6.65
C ASP A 86 -17.38 23.84 -5.99
N ILE A 87 -17.20 23.76 -4.69
CA ILE A 87 -16.13 24.48 -4.00
C ILE A 87 -14.84 23.66 -4.10
N PRO A 88 -13.83 24.14 -4.84
CA PRO A 88 -12.54 23.47 -4.91
C PRO A 88 -11.92 23.39 -3.51
N GLN A 89 -11.91 22.22 -2.94
CA GLN A 89 -11.21 22.02 -1.66
C GLN A 89 -9.72 21.86 -1.93
N PRO A 90 -8.83 22.54 -1.19
CA PRO A 90 -7.40 22.32 -1.31
C PRO A 90 -7.10 20.86 -0.93
N ARG A 91 -6.44 20.16 -1.83
CA ARG A 91 -6.04 18.78 -1.60
C ARG A 91 -4.57 18.73 -1.24
N HIS A 92 -4.28 17.80 -0.36
CA HIS A 92 -2.91 17.50 0.06
C HIS A 92 -2.56 16.10 -0.39
N ALA A 93 -1.32 15.92 -0.78
CA ALA A 93 -0.78 14.63 -1.18
C ALA A 93 0.48 14.32 -0.37
N THR A 94 0.80 13.04 -0.23
CA THR A 94 2.14 12.64 0.22
C THR A 94 3.16 13.01 -0.86
N GLN A 95 4.44 13.07 -0.48
CA GLN A 95 5.51 12.96 -1.47
C GLN A 95 5.42 11.62 -2.21
N ASP A 96 6.16 11.50 -3.31
CA ASP A 96 6.31 10.21 -4.00
C ASP A 96 7.01 9.20 -3.11
N ILE A 97 6.44 8.00 -3.01
CA ILE A 97 7.01 6.87 -2.29
C ILE A 97 7.26 5.74 -3.29
N TYR A 98 8.47 5.23 -3.28
CA TYR A 98 8.83 4.07 -4.09
C TYR A 98 8.76 2.82 -3.23
N VAL A 99 7.98 1.85 -3.67
CA VAL A 99 7.84 0.55 -2.99
C VAL A 99 8.47 -0.54 -3.85
N ARG A 100 9.08 -1.52 -3.19
CA ARG A 100 9.70 -2.65 -3.89
C ARG A 100 9.46 -3.93 -3.11
N ALA A 101 9.15 -5.00 -3.84
CA ALA A 101 9.19 -6.35 -3.31
C ALA A 101 10.08 -7.24 -4.17
N VAL A 102 11.03 -7.92 -3.53
CA VAL A 102 11.86 -8.96 -4.14
C VAL A 102 11.24 -10.30 -3.81
N VAL A 103 10.69 -10.96 -4.81
CA VAL A 103 10.00 -12.23 -4.67
C VAL A 103 10.90 -13.37 -5.08
N LYS A 104 11.07 -14.33 -4.17
CA LYS A 104 11.74 -15.61 -4.42
C LYS A 104 10.68 -16.69 -4.44
N SER A 105 10.45 -17.27 -5.62
CA SER A 105 9.49 -18.34 -5.81
C SER A 105 10.13 -19.68 -5.48
N ALA A 106 9.45 -20.45 -4.66
CA ALA A 106 9.80 -21.85 -4.47
C ALA A 106 9.33 -22.66 -5.67
N GLY A 107 10.19 -23.57 -6.15
CA GLY A 107 9.78 -24.54 -7.15
C GLY A 107 8.73 -25.51 -6.60
N ILE A 108 7.86 -26.03 -7.46
CA ILE A 108 6.76 -26.95 -7.11
C ILE A 108 7.26 -28.23 -6.42
N CYS A 109 8.52 -28.60 -6.64
CA CYS A 109 9.10 -29.87 -6.18
C CYS A 109 9.86 -29.80 -4.85
N ASN A 110 10.04 -28.64 -4.28
CA ASN A 110 10.81 -28.47 -3.04
C ASN A 110 9.88 -27.86 -1.99
N ASN A 111 9.69 -28.46 -0.85
CA ASN A 111 8.95 -27.93 0.31
C ASN A 111 9.43 -26.54 0.82
N ILE A 112 9.92 -25.71 -0.08
CA ILE A 112 10.45 -24.37 0.17
C ILE A 112 9.31 -23.38 -0.05
N THR A 113 9.02 -22.60 0.95
CA THR A 113 8.01 -21.54 0.90
C THR A 113 8.51 -20.35 0.07
N SER A 114 7.71 -19.88 -0.87
CA SER A 114 7.97 -18.63 -1.57
C SER A 114 8.04 -17.47 -0.58
N SER A 115 8.89 -16.49 -0.84
CA SER A 115 9.08 -15.37 0.08
C SER A 115 9.13 -14.04 -0.67
N ALA A 116 8.75 -12.97 0.02
CA ALA A 116 8.84 -11.60 -0.48
C ALA A 116 9.54 -10.71 0.55
N GLN A 117 10.61 -10.04 0.13
CA GLN A 117 11.27 -9.03 0.93
C GLN A 117 10.83 -7.64 0.47
N PHE A 118 10.28 -6.86 1.38
CA PHE A 118 9.75 -5.53 1.10
C PHE A 118 10.77 -4.44 1.41
N TYR A 119 10.68 -3.36 0.64
CA TYR A 119 11.48 -2.16 0.78
C TYR A 119 10.67 -0.93 0.43
N TYR A 120 11.03 0.22 0.97
CA TYR A 120 10.56 1.52 0.50
C TYR A 120 11.73 2.47 0.23
N SER A 121 11.47 3.51 -0.53
CA SER A 121 12.42 4.60 -0.79
C SER A 121 11.67 5.93 -0.94
N LEU A 122 12.29 7.02 -0.48
CA LEU A 122 11.77 8.39 -0.63
C LEU A 122 12.33 9.09 -1.88
N ASP A 123 13.42 8.57 -2.45
CA ASP A 123 14.12 9.17 -3.58
C ASP A 123 14.23 8.27 -4.81
N GLY A 124 13.68 7.05 -4.71
CA GLY A 124 13.77 6.03 -5.75
C GLY A 124 15.14 5.41 -5.96
N LYS A 125 16.14 5.82 -5.18
CA LYS A 125 17.54 5.36 -5.29
C LYS A 125 17.98 4.53 -4.10
N LYS A 126 17.80 5.04 -2.89
CA LYS A 126 18.15 4.37 -1.64
C LYS A 126 16.93 3.65 -1.08
N TYR A 127 16.96 2.32 -1.06
CA TYR A 127 15.88 1.50 -0.56
C TYR A 127 16.16 1.00 0.86
N VAL A 128 15.22 1.27 1.75
CA VAL A 128 15.23 0.81 3.15
C VAL A 128 14.51 -0.53 3.22
N LYS A 129 15.18 -1.54 3.76
CA LYS A 129 14.62 -2.87 3.98
C LYS A 129 13.59 -2.83 5.10
N LEU A 130 12.44 -3.48 4.88
CA LEU A 130 11.35 -3.60 5.84
C LEU A 130 11.26 -5.01 6.40
N GLY A 131 11.53 -5.15 7.69
CA GLY A 131 11.38 -6.40 8.43
C GLY A 131 12.12 -7.59 7.83
N GLN A 132 11.65 -8.79 8.19
CA GLN A 132 12.13 -10.06 7.64
C GLN A 132 11.33 -10.43 6.38
N PRO A 133 11.84 -11.35 5.54
CA PRO A 133 11.10 -11.84 4.39
C PRO A 133 9.74 -12.40 4.82
N PHE A 134 8.69 -11.97 4.15
CA PHE A 134 7.34 -12.48 4.34
C PHE A 134 7.20 -13.82 3.61
N ALA A 135 6.71 -14.86 4.31
CA ALA A 135 6.40 -16.15 3.72
C ALA A 135 5.13 -16.03 2.88
N VAL A 136 5.26 -16.16 1.56
CA VAL A 136 4.15 -16.02 0.62
C VAL A 136 3.45 -17.35 0.50
N LYS A 137 2.20 -17.42 0.96
CA LYS A 137 1.31 -18.55 0.79
C LYS A 137 0.37 -18.31 -0.38
N GLU A 138 0.02 -19.36 -1.08
CA GLU A 138 -1.02 -19.31 -2.11
C GLU A 138 -2.39 -18.94 -1.53
N GLY A 139 -3.28 -18.43 -2.37
CA GLY A 139 -4.70 -18.28 -2.04
C GLY A 139 -5.41 -19.64 -2.06
N LYS A 140 -6.67 -19.68 -1.67
CA LYS A 140 -7.44 -20.93 -1.58
C LYS A 140 -7.61 -21.65 -2.92
N TRP A 141 -7.73 -20.89 -4.02
CA TRP A 141 -8.01 -21.42 -5.36
C TRP A 141 -7.02 -20.92 -6.41
N ILE A 142 -6.18 -19.98 -6.06
CA ILE A 142 -5.26 -19.29 -6.96
C ILE A 142 -3.96 -18.98 -6.20
N GLY A 143 -2.87 -18.79 -6.94
CA GLY A 143 -1.60 -18.34 -6.38
C GLY A 143 -1.69 -16.98 -5.65
N ALA A 144 -0.66 -16.63 -4.92
CA ALA A 144 -0.56 -15.29 -4.35
C ALA A 144 -0.54 -14.22 -5.45
N LYS A 145 -1.15 -13.08 -5.16
CA LYS A 145 -1.25 -11.94 -6.08
C LYS A 145 -0.48 -10.75 -5.58
N VAL A 146 0.13 -10.04 -6.51
CA VAL A 146 0.67 -8.69 -6.31
C VAL A 146 -0.37 -7.70 -6.79
N GLY A 147 -0.61 -6.64 -6.04
CA GLY A 147 -1.60 -5.64 -6.43
C GLY A 147 -1.61 -4.40 -5.57
N TYR A 148 -2.62 -3.59 -5.80
CA TYR A 148 -2.92 -2.38 -5.03
C TYR A 148 -4.30 -2.48 -4.42
N PHE A 149 -4.52 -1.71 -3.36
CA PHE A 149 -5.82 -1.58 -2.73
C PHE A 149 -6.03 -0.14 -2.27
N ASN A 150 -7.29 0.23 -2.14
CA ASN A 150 -7.74 1.47 -1.53
C ASN A 150 -9.03 1.15 -0.77
N CYS A 151 -9.03 1.41 0.52
CA CYS A 151 -10.18 1.15 1.38
C CYS A 151 -10.25 2.16 2.53
N ARG A 152 -11.36 2.12 3.23
CA ARG A 152 -11.56 2.93 4.45
C ARG A 152 -12.54 2.28 5.40
N SER A 153 -12.52 2.72 6.65
CA SER A 153 -13.37 2.18 7.71
C SER A 153 -14.77 2.80 7.77
N SER A 154 -15.03 3.92 7.05
CA SER A 154 -16.32 4.62 7.08
C SER A 154 -17.12 4.46 5.79
N VAL A 155 -18.45 4.59 5.87
CA VAL A 155 -19.42 4.42 4.77
C VAL A 155 -19.71 5.76 4.07
N SER A 156 -18.79 6.68 3.98
CA SER A 156 -19.01 7.93 3.26
C SER A 156 -18.53 7.84 1.81
N ASN A 157 -19.06 8.70 0.95
CA ASN A 157 -18.81 8.63 -0.49
C ASN A 157 -17.59 9.44 -0.96
N ASP A 158 -16.74 9.85 -0.01
CA ASP A 158 -15.57 10.67 -0.28
C ASP A 158 -14.42 9.80 -0.76
N ALA A 159 -13.67 10.24 -1.72
CA ALA A 159 -12.62 9.46 -2.33
C ALA A 159 -11.22 9.95 -1.89
N ALA A 160 -10.48 9.10 -1.21
CA ALA A 160 -9.04 9.14 -1.26
C ALA A 160 -8.55 8.49 -2.57
N PHE A 161 -7.37 8.85 -3.02
CA PHE A 161 -6.76 8.30 -4.23
C PHE A 161 -5.39 7.71 -3.90
N LEU A 162 -5.10 6.59 -4.55
CA LEU A 162 -3.75 6.08 -4.68
C LEU A 162 -3.33 6.26 -6.15
N ASP A 163 -2.46 7.22 -6.40
CA ASP A 163 -1.85 7.36 -7.71
C ASP A 163 -0.72 6.36 -7.85
N VAL A 164 -0.78 5.56 -8.89
CA VAL A 164 0.25 4.63 -9.30
C VAL A 164 0.87 5.18 -10.58
N ASP A 165 2.00 5.88 -10.46
CA ASP A 165 2.66 6.49 -11.60
C ASP A 165 3.18 5.41 -12.57
N TRP A 166 3.85 4.40 -12.04
CA TRP A 166 4.30 3.24 -12.79
C TRP A 166 4.50 2.01 -11.92
N ILE A 167 4.47 0.86 -12.56
CA ILE A 167 4.87 -0.44 -12.02
C ILE A 167 5.89 -1.08 -12.96
N LYS A 168 6.97 -1.63 -12.40
CA LYS A 168 8.03 -2.31 -13.14
C LYS A 168 8.30 -3.68 -12.55
N PHE A 169 8.26 -4.69 -13.40
CA PHE A 169 8.71 -6.04 -13.08
C PHE A 169 10.07 -6.28 -13.73
N THR A 170 11.01 -6.85 -12.96
CA THR A 170 12.33 -7.27 -13.44
C THR A 170 12.63 -8.67 -12.93
N LYS A 171 13.32 -9.46 -13.73
CA LYS A 171 13.88 -10.77 -13.35
C LYS A 171 15.24 -10.61 -12.70
#